data_82d9ba936a5f4bc3c0a32b9407802cd3
#
_entry.id   82d9ba936a5f4bc3c0a32b9407802cd3
#
_cell.length_a   1.000
_cell.length_b   1.000
_cell.length_c   1.000
_cell.angle_alpha   90.00
_cell.angle_beta   90.00
_cell.angle_gamma   90.00
#
_symmetry.space_group_name_H-M   'P 1'
#
loop_
_entity.id
_entity.type
_entity.pdbx_description
1 polymer ?
#
loop_
_entity_poly.entity_id
_entity_poly.type
_entity_poly.pdbx_seq_one_letter_code
_entity_poly.pdbx_strand_id
1 'polypeptide(L)'
;MRKVMKLSRMWAIAFLAVLVSSDSAAQKDKPIREVYQAQAMGQSTQLGKTFNVTINIERYSTPEERQVLVDAFQKAGSEGLFNALEKMPSKGRIAVTGTLGYDISFARKIPTADGYKIRVLTNRPIRFGEAWVNGRSTDYNLSALELDLNNEKGKSTGVLLPACQFKINKKTQELEIENYQNPWTLQNVLVWTKK
;
A
#
# COMPACT_ATOMS: atom_id res chain seq x y z
N MET A 1 44.48 69.75 -22.23
CA MET A 1 44.26 68.31 -22.40
C MET A 1 44.19 67.62 -21.04
N ARG A 2 42.98 67.36 -20.53
CA ARG A 2 42.79 66.70 -19.25
C ARG A 2 42.30 65.29 -19.51
N LYS A 3 43.09 64.28 -19.16
CA LYS A 3 42.78 62.88 -19.20
C LYS A 3 41.96 62.48 -17.99
N VAL A 4 40.70 62.11 -18.20
CA VAL A 4 39.82 61.60 -17.16
C VAL A 4 40.03 60.11 -17.03
N MET A 5 40.55 59.68 -15.87
CA MET A 5 40.68 58.26 -15.49
C MET A 5 39.34 57.74 -14.97
N LYS A 6 38.77 56.77 -15.67
CA LYS A 6 37.59 56.04 -15.20
C LYS A 6 38.00 55.02 -14.14
N LEU A 7 37.58 55.18 -12.91
CA LEU A 7 37.61 54.16 -11.85
C LEU A 7 36.53 53.09 -12.13
N SER A 8 36.96 51.90 -12.46
CA SER A 8 36.05 50.75 -12.50
C SER A 8 35.83 50.24 -11.08
N ARG A 9 34.59 50.36 -10.60
CA ARG A 9 34.14 49.73 -9.35
C ARG A 9 33.95 48.23 -9.55
N MET A 10 34.89 47.44 -9.06
CA MET A 10 34.69 46.01 -8.88
C MET A 10 33.73 45.78 -7.69
N TRP A 11 32.56 45.27 -8.01
CA TRP A 11 31.63 44.77 -7.00
C TRP A 11 32.02 43.32 -6.67
N ALA A 12 32.56 43.14 -5.47
CA ALA A 12 32.76 41.83 -4.92
C ALA A 12 31.41 41.28 -4.44
N ILE A 13 30.82 40.35 -5.19
CA ILE A 13 29.63 39.58 -4.78
C ILE A 13 30.12 38.51 -3.82
N ALA A 14 29.92 38.73 -2.52
CA ALA A 14 30.11 37.69 -1.52
C ALA A 14 28.98 36.67 -1.65
N PHE A 15 29.30 35.49 -2.15
CA PHE A 15 28.42 34.32 -2.17
C PHE A 15 28.30 33.79 -0.74
N LEU A 16 27.24 34.16 -0.01
CA LEU A 16 26.88 33.57 1.26
C LEU A 16 26.28 32.19 0.99
N ALA A 17 27.11 31.15 1.07
CA ALA A 17 26.66 29.76 1.03
C ALA A 17 25.85 29.46 2.30
N VAL A 18 24.53 29.56 2.20
CA VAL A 18 23.63 29.03 3.23
C VAL A 18 23.67 27.51 3.12
N LEU A 19 24.44 26.89 4.02
CA LEU A 19 24.36 25.46 4.30
C LEU A 19 23.01 25.19 4.92
N VAL A 20 22.04 24.84 4.10
CA VAL A 20 20.79 24.22 4.56
C VAL A 20 21.17 22.80 5.00
N SER A 21 21.47 22.65 6.28
CA SER A 21 21.55 21.36 6.94
C SER A 21 20.16 20.77 6.90
N SER A 22 19.93 19.87 5.92
CA SER A 22 18.76 19.02 5.92
C SER A 22 18.91 18.04 7.08
N ASP A 23 18.48 18.46 8.27
CA ASP A 23 18.19 17.54 9.36
C ASP A 23 17.03 16.63 8.89
N SER A 24 17.39 15.55 8.22
CA SER A 24 16.54 14.37 8.11
C SER A 24 16.48 13.72 9.49
N ALA A 25 15.84 14.40 10.43
CA ALA A 25 15.38 13.78 11.65
C ALA A 25 14.45 12.65 11.17
N ALA A 26 14.88 11.41 11.37
CA ALA A 26 14.02 10.23 11.20
C ALA A 26 12.77 10.48 12.04
N GLN A 27 11.73 10.97 11.37
CA GLN A 27 10.44 11.22 11.98
C GLN A 27 9.94 9.84 12.38
N LYS A 28 10.05 9.52 13.67
CA LYS A 28 9.42 8.33 14.25
C LYS A 28 7.95 8.45 13.91
N ASP A 29 7.52 7.70 12.89
CA ASP A 29 6.14 7.70 12.42
C ASP A 29 5.24 7.37 13.60
N LYS A 30 4.46 8.37 14.01
CA LYS A 30 3.41 8.16 15.00
C LYS A 30 2.46 7.13 14.40
N PRO A 31 2.06 6.09 15.15
CA PRO A 31 1.14 5.10 14.64
C PRO A 31 -0.15 5.77 14.17
N ILE A 32 -0.43 5.58 12.88
CA ILE A 32 -1.65 6.09 12.24
C ILE A 32 -2.76 5.17 12.65
N ARG A 33 -3.61 5.19 13.44
CA ARG A 33 -4.66 4.19 13.71
C ARG A 33 -5.86 4.43 12.82
N GLU A 34 -5.82 3.95 11.60
CA GLU A 34 -6.96 3.94 10.69
C GLU A 34 -7.61 2.56 10.72
N VAL A 35 -8.92 2.51 10.91
CA VAL A 35 -9.71 1.28 10.93
C VAL A 35 -10.76 1.37 9.84
N TYR A 36 -10.80 0.36 8.98
CA TYR A 36 -11.79 0.20 7.94
C TYR A 36 -12.63 -1.03 8.23
N GLN A 37 -13.93 -0.90 8.13
CA GLN A 37 -14.86 -2.03 8.22
C GLN A 37 -15.62 -2.13 6.90
N ALA A 38 -15.79 -3.35 6.41
CA ALA A 38 -16.51 -3.60 5.17
C ALA A 38 -17.26 -4.92 5.26
N GLN A 39 -18.31 -5.05 4.45
CA GLN A 39 -18.97 -6.30 4.21
C GLN A 39 -18.39 -6.96 2.96
N ALA A 40 -17.79 -8.12 3.11
CA ALA A 40 -17.29 -8.93 2.01
C ALA A 40 -18.42 -9.80 1.46
N MET A 41 -18.60 -9.76 0.15
CA MET A 41 -19.59 -10.54 -0.60
C MET A 41 -18.86 -11.45 -1.59
N GLY A 42 -19.07 -12.74 -1.46
CA GLY A 42 -18.45 -13.75 -2.30
C GLY A 42 -18.95 -13.68 -3.73
N GLN A 43 -18.04 -13.94 -4.66
CA GLN A 43 -18.33 -14.02 -6.10
C GLN A 43 -18.02 -15.42 -6.64
N SER A 44 -18.52 -15.74 -7.82
CA SER A 44 -18.28 -17.03 -8.47
C SER A 44 -18.69 -18.20 -7.58
N THR A 45 -17.78 -19.08 -7.20
CA THR A 45 -18.02 -20.25 -6.34
C THR A 45 -18.43 -19.90 -4.92
N GLN A 46 -18.27 -18.65 -4.50
CA GLN A 46 -18.62 -18.12 -3.17
C GLN A 46 -19.91 -17.29 -3.19
N LEU A 47 -20.65 -17.30 -4.28
CA LEU A 47 -21.88 -16.51 -4.42
C LEU A 47 -22.86 -16.79 -3.27
N GLY A 48 -23.41 -15.71 -2.69
CA GLY A 48 -24.33 -15.78 -1.55
C GLY A 48 -23.67 -15.83 -0.17
N LYS A 49 -22.35 -16.03 -0.09
CA LYS A 49 -21.63 -15.95 1.18
C LYS A 49 -21.25 -14.51 1.52
N THR A 50 -21.44 -14.12 2.78
CA THR A 50 -21.07 -12.78 3.26
C THR A 50 -20.44 -12.87 4.63
N PHE A 51 -19.48 -11.95 4.92
CA PHE A 51 -18.91 -11.77 6.25
C PHE A 51 -18.38 -10.34 6.40
N ASN A 52 -18.20 -9.90 7.66
CA ASN A 52 -17.62 -8.58 7.92
C ASN A 52 -16.12 -8.69 8.08
N VAL A 53 -15.41 -7.75 7.45
CA VAL A 53 -13.94 -7.62 7.48
C VAL A 53 -13.58 -6.34 8.20
N THR A 54 -12.59 -6.42 9.08
CA THR A 54 -11.96 -5.26 9.71
C THR A 54 -10.52 -5.18 9.26
N ILE A 55 -10.10 -4.01 8.78
CA ILE A 55 -8.73 -3.71 8.35
C ILE A 55 -8.21 -2.61 9.28
N ASN A 56 -7.19 -2.93 10.07
CA ASN A 56 -6.50 -1.98 10.93
C ASN A 56 -5.17 -1.62 10.27
N ILE A 57 -4.95 -0.34 9.97
CA ILE A 57 -3.69 0.19 9.48
C ILE A 57 -3.01 0.97 10.61
N GLU A 58 -1.82 0.54 11.01
CA GLU A 58 -1.02 1.19 12.05
C GLU A 58 0.04 2.12 11.46
N ARG A 59 0.49 1.80 10.24
CA ARG A 59 1.44 2.61 9.46
C ARG A 59 1.38 2.24 8.00
N TYR A 60 1.78 3.17 7.14
CA TYR A 60 1.97 2.89 5.73
C TYR A 60 3.40 2.49 5.41
N SER A 61 3.59 1.79 4.31
CA SER A 61 4.91 1.41 3.81
C SER A 61 5.61 2.61 3.18
N THR A 62 6.92 2.70 3.41
CA THR A 62 7.76 3.76 2.84
C THR A 62 8.07 3.49 1.36
N PRO A 63 8.52 4.51 0.60
CA PRO A 63 9.01 4.31 -0.76
C PRO A 63 10.15 3.29 -0.86
N GLU A 64 11.05 3.27 0.13
CA GLU A 64 12.18 2.33 0.21
C GLU A 64 11.70 0.89 0.40
N GLU A 65 10.75 0.67 1.31
CA GLU A 65 10.13 -0.64 1.50
C GLU A 65 9.44 -1.13 0.23
N ARG A 66 8.79 -0.23 -0.52
CA ARG A 66 8.22 -0.56 -1.82
C ARG A 66 9.29 -0.96 -2.83
N GLN A 67 10.41 -0.23 -2.88
CA GLN A 67 11.50 -0.54 -3.80
C GLN A 67 12.08 -1.93 -3.52
N VAL A 68 12.27 -2.29 -2.24
CA VAL A 68 12.71 -3.64 -1.84
C VAL A 68 11.78 -4.72 -2.40
N LEU A 69 10.45 -4.50 -2.41
CA LEU A 69 9.50 -5.46 -2.98
C LEU A 69 9.60 -5.57 -4.50
N VAL A 70 9.77 -4.43 -5.19
CA VAL A 70 9.96 -4.40 -6.64
C VAL A 70 11.24 -5.14 -7.03
N ASP A 71 12.35 -4.85 -6.35
CA ASP A 71 13.65 -5.48 -6.62
C ASP A 71 13.62 -7.00 -6.34
N ALA A 72 12.96 -7.40 -5.25
CA ALA A 72 12.78 -8.80 -4.91
C ALA A 72 11.95 -9.55 -5.97
N PHE A 73 10.89 -8.92 -6.47
CA PHE A 73 10.08 -9.47 -7.55
C PHE A 73 10.87 -9.54 -8.87
N GLN A 74 11.64 -8.51 -9.22
CA GLN A 74 12.48 -8.52 -10.43
C GLN A 74 13.52 -9.63 -10.39
N LYS A 75 14.06 -9.93 -9.21
CA LYS A 75 15.10 -10.95 -9.02
C LYS A 75 14.58 -12.37 -9.07
N ALA A 76 13.43 -12.65 -8.45
CA ALA A 76 12.94 -14.00 -8.24
C ALA A 76 11.39 -14.14 -8.36
N GLY A 77 10.73 -13.21 -9.07
CA GLY A 77 9.29 -13.26 -9.31
C GLY A 77 8.45 -13.29 -8.03
N SER A 78 7.35 -14.04 -8.08
CA SER A 78 6.40 -14.15 -6.96
C SER A 78 7.04 -14.74 -5.68
N GLU A 79 8.00 -15.64 -5.81
CA GLU A 79 8.73 -16.21 -4.68
C GLU A 79 9.61 -15.16 -3.99
N GLY A 80 10.32 -14.35 -4.77
CA GLY A 80 11.11 -13.23 -4.24
C GLY A 80 10.23 -12.23 -3.49
N LEU A 81 9.08 -11.90 -4.04
CA LEU A 81 8.11 -11.01 -3.42
C LEU A 81 7.59 -11.58 -2.09
N PHE A 82 7.21 -12.87 -2.09
CA PHE A 82 6.76 -13.56 -0.89
C PHE A 82 7.81 -13.52 0.23
N ASN A 83 9.05 -13.90 -0.07
CA ASN A 83 10.15 -13.91 0.88
C ASN A 83 10.51 -12.51 1.41
N ALA A 84 10.33 -11.49 0.59
CA ALA A 84 10.55 -10.10 1.00
C ALA A 84 9.42 -9.62 1.93
N LEU A 85 8.15 -9.90 1.59
CA LEU A 85 7.00 -9.56 2.43
C LEU A 85 7.04 -10.25 3.79
N GLU A 86 7.52 -11.49 3.86
CA GLU A 86 7.65 -12.23 5.12
C GLU A 86 8.62 -11.57 6.10
N LYS A 87 9.65 -10.90 5.59
CA LYS A 87 10.66 -10.18 6.39
C LYS A 87 10.24 -8.77 6.76
N MET A 88 9.17 -8.25 6.16
CA MET A 88 8.72 -6.89 6.46
C MET A 88 8.00 -6.81 7.81
N PRO A 89 8.22 -5.73 8.56
CA PRO A 89 7.50 -5.50 9.80
C PRO A 89 6.01 -5.28 9.50
N SER A 90 5.14 -5.78 10.38
CA SER A 90 3.69 -5.60 10.25
C SER A 90 3.31 -4.11 10.13
N LYS A 91 2.37 -3.84 9.23
CA LYS A 91 1.77 -2.52 9.00
C LYS A 91 0.38 -2.41 9.62
N GLY A 92 -0.10 -3.50 10.19
CA GLY A 92 -1.44 -3.62 10.74
C GLY A 92 -2.00 -5.02 10.56
N ARG A 93 -3.33 -5.15 10.56
CA ARG A 93 -4.00 -6.44 10.52
C ARG A 93 -5.30 -6.40 9.73
N ILE A 94 -5.58 -7.48 8.99
CA ILE A 94 -6.86 -7.76 8.37
C ILE A 94 -7.51 -8.96 9.03
N ALA A 95 -8.78 -8.87 9.43
CA ALA A 95 -9.50 -9.93 10.12
C ALA A 95 -10.96 -10.01 9.71
N VAL A 96 -11.52 -11.20 9.72
CA VAL A 96 -12.96 -11.38 9.86
C VAL A 96 -13.34 -10.94 11.28
N THR A 97 -14.42 -10.21 11.43
CA THR A 97 -14.85 -9.72 12.74
C THR A 97 -14.97 -10.87 13.74
N GLY A 98 -14.29 -10.76 14.87
CA GLY A 98 -14.24 -11.79 15.91
C GLY A 98 -13.12 -12.82 15.76
N THR A 99 -12.24 -12.69 14.77
CA THR A 99 -11.05 -13.55 14.60
C THR A 99 -9.75 -12.79 14.82
N LEU A 100 -8.64 -13.51 15.02
CA LEU A 100 -7.30 -12.91 15.14
C LEU A 100 -6.81 -12.26 13.84
N GLY A 101 -7.22 -12.78 12.69
CA GLY A 101 -6.86 -12.26 11.37
C GLY A 101 -5.41 -12.50 10.95
N TYR A 102 -4.96 -11.71 9.97
CA TYR A 102 -3.68 -11.83 9.28
C TYR A 102 -2.92 -10.52 9.32
N ASP A 103 -1.61 -10.59 9.49
CA ASP A 103 -0.76 -9.41 9.47
C ASP A 103 -0.66 -8.84 8.05
N ILE A 104 -0.66 -7.51 7.99
CA ILE A 104 -0.43 -6.74 6.77
C ILE A 104 1.07 -6.48 6.68
N SER A 105 1.73 -6.99 5.65
CA SER A 105 3.16 -6.77 5.41
C SER A 105 3.43 -5.51 4.60
N PHE A 106 2.47 -5.07 3.78
CA PHE A 106 2.56 -3.85 2.99
C PHE A 106 1.23 -3.12 2.97
N ALA A 107 1.25 -1.80 3.17
CA ALA A 107 0.09 -0.92 3.09
C ALA A 107 0.47 0.38 2.40
N ARG A 108 -0.33 0.82 1.42
CA ARG A 108 -0.13 2.08 0.68
C ARG A 108 -1.43 2.85 0.56
N LYS A 109 -1.35 4.16 0.78
CA LYS A 109 -2.43 5.11 0.52
C LYS A 109 -2.11 5.87 -0.78
N ILE A 110 -3.02 5.85 -1.73
CA ILE A 110 -2.85 6.39 -3.08
C ILE A 110 -3.94 7.43 -3.30
N PRO A 111 -3.61 8.73 -3.44
CA PRO A 111 -4.60 9.75 -3.75
C PRO A 111 -5.29 9.49 -5.10
N THR A 112 -6.59 9.78 -5.18
CA THR A 112 -7.40 9.77 -6.41
C THR A 112 -8.13 11.10 -6.55
N ALA A 113 -8.79 11.34 -7.69
CA ALA A 113 -9.55 12.57 -7.90
C ALA A 113 -10.69 12.73 -6.88
N ASP A 114 -11.36 11.62 -6.53
CA ASP A 114 -12.57 11.62 -5.71
C ASP A 114 -12.35 11.09 -4.28
N GLY A 115 -11.08 10.91 -3.88
CA GLY A 115 -10.75 10.39 -2.57
C GLY A 115 -9.37 9.76 -2.49
N TYR A 116 -9.29 8.49 -2.11
CA TYR A 116 -8.02 7.74 -2.08
C TYR A 116 -8.24 6.23 -2.11
N LYS A 117 -7.24 5.50 -2.58
CA LYS A 117 -7.20 4.04 -2.51
C LYS A 117 -6.27 3.58 -1.39
N ILE A 118 -6.66 2.51 -0.73
CA ILE A 118 -5.80 1.76 0.19
C ILE A 118 -5.49 0.43 -0.45
N ARG A 119 -4.21 0.16 -0.68
CA ARG A 119 -3.73 -1.14 -1.16
C ARG A 119 -2.96 -1.84 -0.06
N VAL A 120 -3.31 -3.10 0.18
CA VAL A 120 -2.75 -3.92 1.25
C VAL A 120 -2.29 -5.25 0.67
N LEU A 121 -1.12 -5.72 1.12
CA LEU A 121 -0.62 -7.07 0.83
C LEU A 121 -0.33 -7.80 2.14
N THR A 122 -0.59 -9.10 2.15
CA THR A 122 -0.19 -10.02 3.22
C THR A 122 0.88 -10.97 2.71
N ASN A 123 1.68 -11.51 3.61
CA ASN A 123 2.71 -12.49 3.29
C ASN A 123 2.20 -13.94 3.29
N ARG A 124 0.90 -14.12 3.30
CA ARG A 124 0.26 -15.44 3.28
C ARG A 124 -1.15 -15.35 2.73
N PRO A 125 -1.69 -16.44 2.18
CA PRO A 125 -3.08 -16.47 1.73
C PRO A 125 -4.03 -16.24 2.90
N ILE A 126 -5.01 -15.35 2.68
CA ILE A 126 -6.08 -15.12 3.64
C ILE A 126 -7.10 -16.25 3.49
N ARG A 127 -7.30 -17.00 4.55
CA ARG A 127 -8.20 -18.16 4.58
C ARG A 127 -9.48 -17.79 5.32
N PHE A 128 -10.53 -17.49 4.57
CA PHE A 128 -11.86 -17.27 5.12
C PHE A 128 -12.77 -18.44 4.72
N GLY A 129 -13.08 -19.31 5.69
CA GLY A 129 -14.02 -20.41 5.51
C GLY A 129 -13.65 -21.38 4.38
N GLU A 130 -14.66 -21.97 3.73
CA GLU A 130 -14.51 -22.94 2.65
C GLU A 130 -13.91 -22.37 1.34
N ALA A 131 -13.69 -21.08 1.25
CA ALA A 131 -13.02 -20.44 0.10
C ALA A 131 -11.64 -21.04 -0.20
N TRP A 132 -11.17 -21.90 0.69
CA TRP A 132 -9.82 -22.44 0.72
C TRP A 132 -9.64 -23.82 0.10
N VAL A 133 -10.72 -24.58 -0.15
CA VAL A 133 -10.59 -26.01 -0.42
C VAL A 133 -10.13 -26.34 -1.83
N ASN A 134 -10.32 -25.48 -2.83
CA ASN A 134 -10.15 -25.82 -4.24
C ASN A 134 -9.01 -25.14 -5.01
N GLY A 135 -8.17 -24.32 -4.37
CA GLY A 135 -7.10 -23.59 -5.06
C GLY A 135 -5.72 -23.90 -4.48
N ARG A 136 -5.24 -25.12 -4.61
CA ARG A 136 -3.86 -25.49 -4.24
C ARG A 136 -2.88 -25.20 -5.37
N SER A 137 -2.86 -23.99 -5.90
CA SER A 137 -1.73 -23.58 -6.71
C SER A 137 -0.68 -22.96 -5.79
N THR A 138 0.52 -23.50 -5.78
CA THR A 138 1.70 -22.91 -5.12
C THR A 138 2.04 -21.54 -5.69
N ASP A 139 1.44 -21.18 -6.83
CA ASP A 139 1.67 -19.94 -7.55
C ASP A 139 0.91 -18.73 -6.95
N TYR A 140 -0.08 -18.97 -6.05
CA TYR A 140 -0.94 -17.95 -5.46
C TYR A 140 -0.72 -17.84 -3.95
N ASN A 141 0.48 -17.43 -3.56
CA ASN A 141 0.91 -17.42 -2.16
C ASN A 141 0.58 -16.12 -1.40
N LEU A 142 0.05 -15.12 -2.09
CA LEU A 142 -0.17 -13.79 -1.55
C LEU A 142 -1.66 -13.44 -1.60
N SER A 143 -2.09 -12.62 -0.65
CA SER A 143 -3.40 -11.98 -0.71
C SER A 143 -3.23 -10.47 -0.83
N ALA A 144 -4.14 -9.87 -1.57
CA ALA A 144 -4.24 -8.44 -1.74
C ALA A 144 -5.63 -7.94 -1.35
N LEU A 145 -5.69 -6.72 -0.86
CA LEU A 145 -6.94 -5.99 -0.67
C LEU A 145 -6.75 -4.59 -1.23
N GLU A 146 -7.73 -4.11 -1.98
CA GLU A 146 -7.80 -2.72 -2.39
C GLU A 146 -9.15 -2.14 -1.94
N LEU A 147 -9.11 -1.03 -1.21
CA LEU A 147 -10.27 -0.19 -0.94
C LEU A 147 -10.20 1.02 -1.86
N ASP A 148 -11.32 1.36 -2.46
CA ASP A 148 -11.55 2.60 -3.20
C ASP A 148 -12.46 3.49 -2.36
N LEU A 149 -11.86 4.49 -1.72
CA LEU A 149 -12.52 5.32 -0.73
C LEU A 149 -12.90 6.65 -1.37
N ASN A 150 -14.20 6.82 -1.56
CA ASN A 150 -14.77 8.01 -2.16
C ASN A 150 -15.18 9.02 -1.10
N ASN A 151 -15.00 10.32 -1.39
CA ASN A 151 -15.43 11.41 -0.51
C ASN A 151 -16.96 11.47 -0.37
N GLU A 152 -17.70 10.96 -1.35
CA GLU A 152 -19.15 10.84 -1.27
C GLU A 152 -19.53 9.63 -0.43
N LYS A 153 -20.39 9.88 0.57
CA LYS A 153 -20.87 8.84 1.47
C LYS A 153 -21.56 7.69 0.71
N GLY A 154 -21.19 6.47 1.04
CA GLY A 154 -21.81 5.25 0.47
C GLY A 154 -21.26 4.83 -0.90
N LYS A 155 -20.35 5.59 -1.51
CA LYS A 155 -19.70 5.22 -2.78
C LYS A 155 -18.38 4.45 -2.62
N SER A 156 -17.90 4.31 -1.40
CA SER A 156 -16.67 3.56 -1.12
C SER A 156 -16.91 2.07 -1.31
N THR A 157 -15.99 1.43 -2.03
CA THR A 157 -16.03 -0.01 -2.35
C THR A 157 -14.64 -0.61 -2.18
N GLY A 158 -14.50 -1.89 -2.43
CA GLY A 158 -13.19 -2.54 -2.46
C GLY A 158 -13.26 -3.96 -2.99
N VAL A 159 -12.11 -4.58 -3.05
CA VAL A 159 -11.95 -5.99 -3.43
C VAL A 159 -10.93 -6.65 -2.51
N LEU A 160 -11.27 -7.85 -2.07
CA LEU A 160 -10.36 -8.75 -1.37
C LEU A 160 -10.05 -9.92 -2.30
N LEU A 161 -8.78 -10.16 -2.52
CA LEU A 161 -8.23 -11.22 -3.35
C LEU A 161 -7.46 -12.19 -2.45
N PRO A 162 -8.10 -13.29 -2.02
CA PRO A 162 -7.48 -14.25 -1.08
C PRO A 162 -6.24 -14.92 -1.64
N ALA A 163 -6.16 -15.04 -2.97
CA ALA A 163 -5.04 -15.64 -3.68
C ALA A 163 -4.80 -14.87 -4.97
N CYS A 164 -3.63 -14.26 -5.12
CA CYS A 164 -3.29 -13.45 -6.29
C CYS A 164 -1.83 -13.60 -6.71
N GLN A 165 -1.58 -13.31 -7.98
CA GLN A 165 -0.26 -13.19 -8.59
C GLN A 165 -0.01 -11.74 -9.00
N PHE A 166 1.26 -11.36 -9.04
CA PHE A 166 1.68 -10.01 -9.39
C PHE A 166 2.53 -10.01 -10.65
N LYS A 167 2.55 -8.86 -11.33
CA LYS A 167 3.51 -8.49 -12.38
C LYS A 167 4.03 -7.08 -12.13
N ILE A 168 5.13 -6.75 -12.81
CA ILE A 168 5.61 -5.37 -12.84
C ILE A 168 5.04 -4.67 -14.07
N ASN A 169 4.39 -3.55 -13.85
CA ASN A 169 4.07 -2.64 -14.94
C ASN A 169 5.36 -2.01 -15.47
N LYS A 170 5.69 -2.29 -16.73
CA LYS A 170 6.94 -1.81 -17.36
C LYS A 170 7.02 -0.29 -17.48
N LYS A 171 5.89 0.41 -17.48
CA LYS A 171 5.84 1.88 -17.61
C LYS A 171 6.00 2.58 -16.27
N THR A 172 5.30 2.10 -15.24
CA THR A 172 5.28 2.75 -13.91
C THR A 172 6.26 2.14 -12.93
N GLN A 173 6.86 0.97 -13.26
CA GLN A 173 7.72 0.17 -12.38
C GLN A 173 7.02 -0.19 -11.05
N GLU A 174 5.69 -0.35 -11.10
CA GLU A 174 4.88 -0.70 -9.95
C GLU A 174 4.41 -2.15 -10.04
N LEU A 175 4.25 -2.77 -8.87
CA LEU A 175 3.61 -4.08 -8.75
C LEU A 175 2.12 -3.94 -9.01
N GLU A 176 1.60 -4.71 -9.96
CA GLU A 176 0.19 -4.82 -10.31
C GLU A 176 -0.29 -6.25 -10.14
N ILE A 177 -1.57 -6.41 -9.83
CA ILE A 177 -2.20 -7.73 -9.80
C ILE A 177 -2.37 -8.21 -11.23
N GLU A 178 -1.82 -9.39 -11.53
CA GLU A 178 -1.95 -10.02 -12.85
C GLU A 178 -3.14 -10.96 -12.92
N ASN A 179 -3.19 -11.89 -11.97
CA ASN A 179 -4.23 -12.90 -11.86
C ASN A 179 -4.68 -13.05 -10.41
N TYR A 180 -5.91 -13.49 -10.22
CA TYR A 180 -6.47 -13.77 -8.89
C TYR A 180 -7.53 -14.87 -8.97
N GLN A 181 -7.79 -15.48 -7.81
CA GLN A 181 -8.84 -16.50 -7.66
C GLN A 181 -9.83 -16.07 -6.58
N ASN A 182 -11.10 -16.43 -6.80
CA ASN A 182 -12.19 -16.27 -5.83
C ASN A 182 -12.26 -14.86 -5.19
N PRO A 183 -12.45 -13.80 -5.98
CA PRO A 183 -12.50 -12.44 -5.46
C PRO A 183 -13.72 -12.25 -4.55
N TRP A 184 -13.59 -11.36 -3.57
CA TRP A 184 -14.68 -10.88 -2.73
C TRP A 184 -14.85 -9.39 -2.93
N THR A 185 -16.05 -8.95 -3.27
CA THR A 185 -16.38 -7.53 -3.33
C THR A 185 -16.58 -7.00 -1.92
N LEU A 186 -16.00 -5.85 -1.62
CA LEU A 186 -16.18 -5.15 -0.35
C LEU A 186 -17.13 -3.99 -0.55
N GLN A 187 -18.20 -3.97 0.23
CA GLN A 187 -19.25 -2.95 0.21
C GLN A 187 -19.48 -2.39 1.62
N ASN A 188 -20.26 -1.33 1.72
CA ASN A 188 -20.58 -0.68 2.98
C ASN A 188 -19.32 -0.32 3.79
N VAL A 189 -18.31 0.24 3.08
CA VAL A 189 -17.03 0.57 3.70
C VAL A 189 -17.21 1.75 4.66
N LEU A 190 -16.90 1.51 5.93
CA LEU A 190 -16.90 2.49 7.00
C LEU A 190 -15.47 2.80 7.40
N VAL A 191 -15.16 4.09 7.57
CA VAL A 191 -13.83 4.57 7.96
C VAL A 191 -13.89 5.12 9.39
N TRP A 192 -13.05 4.58 10.25
CA TRP A 192 -12.89 5.02 11.63
C TRP A 192 -11.46 5.52 11.81
N THR A 193 -11.31 6.83 11.90
CA THR A 193 -9.99 7.42 12.21
C THR A 193 -10.04 7.89 13.65
N LYS A 194 -9.17 7.37 14.53
CA LYS A 194 -8.99 7.98 15.84
C LYS A 194 -8.29 9.31 15.67
N LYS A 195 -8.99 10.37 16.03
CA LYS A 195 -8.39 11.70 16.19
C LYS A 195 -7.40 11.72 17.35
#